data_11df11de67413b2d5c93a10d8604f046
#
_entry.id   11df11de67413b2d5c93a10d8604f046
#
_cell.length_a   1.000
_cell.length_b   1.000
_cell.length_c   1.000
_cell.angle_alpha   90.00
_cell.angle_beta   90.00
_cell.angle_gamma   90.00
#
_symmetry.space_group_name_H-M   'P 1'
#
loop_
_entity.id
_entity.type
_entity.pdbx_description
1 polymer ?
#
loop_
_entity_poly.entity_id
_entity_poly.type
_entity_poly.pdbx_seq_one_letter_code
_entity_poly.pdbx_strand_id
1 'polypeptide(L)'
;MAKTRRVFEGAAVPTTVTGSVSNVATSMTIAGYTGWPYGSDPFYVVLSPATASEEKILVTRSGSTDTTLTVVSGGRGADGTVASSHVSGSEVYPVFTSVDADEANELVSVWTTKGDLVSYGASTFERIGVGSDGQVLTADSSTASGVKWAAASVADDPIPLILALS
;
A
#
# COMPACT_ATOMS: atom_id res chain seq x y z
N MET A 1 -0.81 8.42 4.80
CA MET A 1 0.67 8.28 4.82
C MET A 1 1.08 7.92 3.40
N ALA A 2 2.07 8.61 2.81
CA ALA A 2 2.53 8.22 1.47
C ALA A 2 3.02 6.77 1.54
N LYS A 3 2.57 5.93 0.61
CA LYS A 3 3.00 4.53 0.55
C LYS A 3 4.43 4.49 0.05
N THR A 4 5.33 3.90 0.82
CA THR A 4 6.73 3.74 0.44
C THR A 4 6.86 2.55 -0.49
N ARG A 5 7.48 2.76 -1.63
CA ARG A 5 7.72 1.69 -2.60
C ARG A 5 8.71 0.68 -2.00
N ARG A 6 8.31 -0.58 -1.89
CA ARG A 6 9.20 -1.65 -1.44
C ARG A 6 10.27 -1.92 -2.50
N VAL A 7 11.52 -2.05 -2.07
CA VAL A 7 12.66 -2.25 -2.96
C VAL A 7 13.16 -3.68 -2.78
N PHE A 8 13.22 -4.44 -3.89
CA PHE A 8 13.90 -5.72 -3.96
C PHE A 8 15.23 -5.50 -4.69
N GLU A 9 16.35 -5.77 -4.01
CA GLU A 9 17.69 -5.72 -4.61
C GLU A 9 18.00 -7.06 -5.28
N GLY A 10 17.56 -7.22 -6.51
CA GLY A 10 17.76 -8.46 -7.27
C GLY A 10 16.80 -9.59 -6.88
N ALA A 11 17.12 -10.81 -7.28
CA ALA A 11 16.35 -12.00 -6.93
C ALA A 11 16.68 -12.43 -5.50
N ALA A 12 15.68 -12.40 -4.61
CA ALA A 12 15.82 -12.93 -3.26
C ALA A 12 16.02 -14.46 -3.32
N VAL A 13 17.10 -14.93 -2.71
CA VAL A 13 17.41 -16.36 -2.65
C VAL A 13 16.63 -16.99 -1.49
N PRO A 14 15.89 -18.09 -1.69
CA PRO A 14 15.28 -18.86 -0.60
C PRO A 14 16.33 -19.27 0.43
N THR A 15 15.96 -19.23 1.71
CA THR A 15 16.82 -19.62 2.82
C THR A 15 16.02 -20.41 3.86
N THR A 16 16.58 -20.64 5.02
CA THR A 16 15.92 -21.37 6.11
C THR A 16 15.99 -20.59 7.41
N VAL A 17 15.06 -20.80 8.31
CA VAL A 17 15.18 -20.32 9.70
C VAL A 17 16.19 -21.18 10.48
N THR A 18 17.05 -20.53 11.29
CA THR A 18 18.11 -21.22 12.04
C THR A 18 17.65 -21.76 13.40
N GLY A 19 16.47 -21.38 13.85
CA GLY A 19 15.85 -21.83 15.10
C GLY A 19 14.35 -22.09 14.92
N SER A 20 13.75 -22.74 15.92
CA SER A 20 12.29 -22.92 15.94
C SER A 20 11.59 -21.57 16.10
N VAL A 21 10.50 -21.37 15.36
CA VAL A 21 9.67 -20.16 15.40
C VAL A 21 8.30 -20.55 15.95
N SER A 22 7.93 -20.06 17.12
CA SER A 22 6.59 -20.32 17.67
C SER A 22 5.53 -19.49 16.94
N ASN A 23 4.26 -19.90 17.04
CA ASN A 23 3.13 -19.18 16.44
C ASN A 23 2.90 -17.76 17.01
N VAL A 24 3.57 -17.39 18.11
CA VAL A 24 3.53 -16.06 18.73
C VAL A 24 4.87 -15.33 18.69
N ALA A 25 5.87 -15.90 18.00
CA ALA A 25 7.19 -15.27 17.90
C ALA A 25 7.11 -13.91 17.21
N THR A 26 7.83 -12.93 17.75
CA THR A 26 7.94 -11.57 17.22
C THR A 26 9.21 -11.35 16.41
N SER A 27 10.07 -12.34 16.31
CA SER A 27 11.26 -12.33 15.47
C SER A 27 11.67 -13.75 15.08
N MET A 28 12.48 -13.86 14.03
CA MET A 28 13.11 -15.11 13.59
C MET A 28 14.47 -14.82 12.98
N THR A 29 15.39 -15.80 13.04
CA THR A 29 16.72 -15.67 12.44
C THR A 29 16.80 -16.57 11.21
N ILE A 30 17.36 -16.04 10.12
CA ILE A 30 17.53 -16.72 8.84
C ILE A 30 18.99 -17.05 8.57
N ALA A 31 19.25 -18.11 7.80
CA ALA A 31 20.59 -18.58 7.49
C ALA A 31 21.29 -17.74 6.41
N GLY A 32 20.53 -17.04 5.56
CA GLY A 32 21.08 -16.20 4.49
C GLY A 32 20.09 -15.11 4.08
N TYR A 33 20.59 -14.09 3.38
CA TYR A 33 19.80 -12.90 3.03
C TYR A 33 20.12 -12.33 1.64
N THR A 34 20.72 -13.12 0.75
CA THR A 34 21.12 -12.65 -0.59
C THR A 34 19.91 -12.18 -1.39
N GLY A 35 19.92 -10.91 -1.79
CA GLY A 35 18.83 -10.28 -2.55
C GLY A 35 17.57 -9.97 -1.74
N TRP A 36 17.63 -10.09 -0.41
CA TRP A 36 16.49 -9.82 0.47
C TRP A 36 16.32 -8.32 0.73
N PRO A 37 15.07 -7.83 0.83
CA PRO A 37 14.80 -6.45 1.25
C PRO A 37 15.36 -6.15 2.64
N TYR A 38 15.73 -4.89 2.87
CA TYR A 38 16.14 -4.38 4.17
C TYR A 38 15.74 -2.91 4.34
N GLY A 39 15.75 -2.41 5.58
CA GLY A 39 15.34 -1.06 5.94
C GLY A 39 14.10 -1.06 6.82
N SER A 40 13.43 0.08 6.90
CA SER A 40 12.23 0.27 7.71
C SER A 40 10.95 -0.26 7.04
N ASP A 41 10.99 -0.46 5.72
CA ASP A 41 9.80 -0.85 4.96
C ASP A 41 9.51 -2.35 5.15
N PRO A 42 8.28 -2.71 5.56
CA PRO A 42 7.92 -4.09 5.75
C PRO A 42 7.73 -4.81 4.41
N PHE A 43 7.95 -6.12 4.42
CA PHE A 43 7.71 -7.00 3.28
C PHE A 43 7.18 -8.35 3.76
N TYR A 44 6.48 -9.07 2.88
CA TYR A 44 5.97 -10.39 3.20
C TYR A 44 7.00 -11.48 2.92
N VAL A 45 7.03 -12.47 3.82
CA VAL A 45 7.74 -13.73 3.61
C VAL A 45 6.76 -14.88 3.73
N VAL A 46 7.01 -15.98 3.00
CA VAL A 46 6.35 -17.26 3.25
C VAL A 46 7.31 -18.15 4.03
N LEU A 47 6.79 -18.80 5.05
CA LEU A 47 7.51 -19.77 5.89
C LEU A 47 6.84 -21.15 5.75
N SER A 48 7.64 -22.20 5.57
CA SER A 48 7.20 -23.57 5.28
C SER A 48 6.26 -23.66 4.06
N PRO A 49 6.65 -23.13 2.88
CA PRO A 49 5.79 -23.07 1.70
C PRO A 49 5.31 -24.47 1.28
N ALA A 50 4.12 -24.54 0.71
CA ALA A 50 3.48 -25.75 0.21
C ALA A 50 3.31 -26.87 1.27
N THR A 51 3.27 -26.54 2.54
CA THR A 51 2.99 -27.47 3.64
C THR A 51 1.69 -27.10 4.36
N ALA A 52 1.19 -28.00 5.23
CA ALA A 52 0.02 -27.71 6.06
C ALA A 52 0.26 -26.57 7.09
N SER A 53 1.51 -26.23 7.35
CA SER A 53 1.92 -25.13 8.23
C SER A 53 2.44 -23.91 7.46
N GLU A 54 2.13 -23.80 6.16
CA GLU A 54 2.48 -22.61 5.39
C GLU A 54 1.93 -21.36 6.07
N GLU A 55 2.80 -20.38 6.27
CA GLU A 55 2.43 -19.11 6.85
C GLU A 55 3.07 -17.94 6.10
N LYS A 56 2.28 -16.92 5.78
CA LYS A 56 2.75 -15.63 5.30
C LYS A 56 2.87 -14.67 6.47
N ILE A 57 4.00 -13.98 6.56
CA ILE A 57 4.34 -13.14 7.71
C ILE A 57 4.84 -11.80 7.20
N LEU A 58 4.30 -10.71 7.74
CA LEU A 58 4.81 -9.36 7.49
C LEU A 58 5.99 -9.08 8.43
N VAL A 59 7.15 -8.77 7.84
CA VAL A 59 8.39 -8.58 8.58
C VAL A 59 9.15 -7.33 8.14
N THR A 60 10.08 -6.88 8.97
CA THR A 60 11.13 -5.92 8.60
C THR A 60 12.50 -6.55 8.84
N ARG A 61 13.53 -6.06 8.13
CA ARG A 61 14.94 -6.42 8.33
C ARG A 61 15.79 -5.14 8.33
N SER A 62 16.37 -4.79 9.46
CA SER A 62 16.94 -3.45 9.70
C SER A 62 18.15 -3.13 8.82
N GLY A 63 19.07 -4.05 8.64
CA GLY A 63 20.33 -3.83 7.94
C GLY A 63 20.58 -4.81 6.80
N SER A 64 21.41 -4.41 5.84
CA SER A 64 21.77 -5.24 4.69
C SER A 64 22.46 -6.56 5.05
N THR A 65 23.08 -6.64 6.22
CA THR A 65 23.78 -7.84 6.73
C THR A 65 23.05 -8.53 7.87
N ASP A 66 21.89 -8.00 8.30
CA ASP A 66 21.13 -8.61 9.39
C ASP A 66 20.51 -9.93 8.98
N THR A 67 20.61 -10.90 9.86
CA THR A 67 19.94 -12.20 9.71
C THR A 67 18.63 -12.27 10.50
N THR A 68 18.27 -11.23 11.25
CA THR A 68 17.05 -11.18 12.04
C THR A 68 15.93 -10.52 11.27
N LEU A 69 14.81 -11.22 11.15
CA LEU A 69 13.54 -10.68 10.69
C LEU A 69 12.71 -10.34 11.93
N THR A 70 12.24 -9.10 12.01
CA THR A 70 11.30 -8.64 13.05
C THR A 70 9.89 -8.69 12.51
N VAL A 71 9.00 -9.40 13.20
CA VAL A 71 7.58 -9.48 12.82
C VAL A 71 6.90 -8.16 13.15
N VAL A 72 6.22 -7.59 12.17
CA VAL A 72 5.39 -6.39 12.37
C VAL A 72 4.18 -6.76 13.26
N SER A 73 3.75 -5.84 14.11
CA SER A 73 2.58 -6.09 14.98
C SER A 73 1.36 -6.50 14.16
N GLY A 74 0.77 -7.65 14.48
CA GLY A 74 -0.33 -8.24 13.70
C GLY A 74 0.10 -8.87 12.35
N GLY A 75 1.38 -8.99 12.07
CA GLY A 75 1.91 -9.49 10.79
C GLY A 75 1.97 -11.02 10.65
N ARG A 76 1.59 -11.80 11.68
CA ARG A 76 1.51 -13.27 11.64
C ARG A 76 0.22 -13.72 10.94
N GLY A 77 0.29 -14.86 10.25
CA GLY A 77 -0.88 -15.45 9.58
C GLY A 77 -1.51 -14.55 8.51
N ALA A 78 -0.71 -13.79 7.78
CA ALA A 78 -1.18 -12.84 6.78
C ALA A 78 -1.72 -13.54 5.52
N ASP A 79 -2.45 -12.79 4.70
CA ASP A 79 -2.91 -13.18 3.35
C ASP A 79 -3.63 -14.55 3.35
N GLY A 80 -4.55 -14.76 4.30
CA GLY A 80 -5.38 -15.96 4.38
C GLY A 80 -4.71 -17.17 5.02
N THR A 81 -3.45 -17.05 5.49
CA THR A 81 -2.78 -18.12 6.25
C THR A 81 -3.05 -17.99 7.76
N VAL A 82 -2.60 -18.96 8.54
CA VAL A 82 -2.77 -18.98 10.00
C VAL A 82 -1.41 -19.03 10.68
N ALA A 83 -1.26 -18.25 11.76
CA ALA A 83 -0.03 -18.26 12.56
C ALA A 83 0.27 -19.65 13.10
N SER A 84 1.40 -20.21 12.68
CA SER A 84 1.81 -21.59 12.94
C SER A 84 3.19 -21.65 13.60
N SER A 85 3.52 -22.80 14.21
CA SER A 85 4.87 -23.05 14.70
C SER A 85 5.70 -23.73 13.62
N HIS A 86 6.96 -23.32 13.48
CA HIS A 86 7.89 -23.82 12.48
C HIS A 86 9.15 -24.35 13.14
N VAL A 87 9.67 -25.45 12.62
CA VAL A 87 10.92 -26.05 13.12
C VAL A 87 12.15 -25.35 12.53
N SER A 88 13.28 -25.48 13.19
CA SER A 88 14.56 -25.07 12.61
C SER A 88 14.81 -25.76 11.27
N GLY A 89 15.30 -25.05 10.29
CA GLY A 89 15.49 -25.54 8.92
C GLY A 89 14.27 -25.37 8.00
N SER A 90 13.13 -24.86 8.50
CA SER A 90 11.99 -24.51 7.65
C SER A 90 12.38 -23.47 6.61
N GLU A 91 11.99 -23.71 5.37
CA GLU A 91 12.25 -22.80 4.24
C GLU A 91 11.50 -21.48 4.42
N VAL A 92 12.16 -20.39 4.04
CA VAL A 92 11.59 -19.04 4.07
C VAL A 92 12.14 -18.22 2.90
N TYR A 93 11.26 -17.42 2.27
CA TYR A 93 11.65 -16.44 1.24
C TYR A 93 10.62 -15.32 1.11
N PRO A 94 11.01 -14.13 0.61
CA PRO A 94 10.08 -13.04 0.34
C PRO A 94 9.07 -13.40 -0.75
N VAL A 95 7.82 -12.98 -0.56
CA VAL A 95 6.73 -13.24 -1.50
C VAL A 95 5.96 -11.96 -1.80
N PHE A 96 5.34 -11.94 -2.99
CA PHE A 96 4.31 -10.98 -3.34
C PHE A 96 2.94 -11.57 -2.97
N THR A 97 2.13 -10.83 -2.24
CA THR A 97 0.86 -11.29 -1.70
C THR A 97 -0.33 -10.59 -2.35
N SER A 98 -1.56 -11.07 -2.10
CA SER A 98 -2.77 -10.37 -2.53
C SER A 98 -2.87 -8.97 -1.88
N VAL A 99 -2.39 -8.83 -0.66
CA VAL A 99 -2.34 -7.51 0.02
C VAL A 99 -1.42 -6.53 -0.72
N ASP A 100 -0.26 -6.98 -1.22
CA ASP A 100 0.62 -6.14 -2.04
C ASP A 100 -0.05 -5.74 -3.37
N ALA A 101 -0.81 -6.67 -3.97
CA ALA A 101 -1.57 -6.40 -5.18
C ALA A 101 -2.70 -5.39 -4.93
N ASP A 102 -3.45 -5.55 -3.84
CA ASP A 102 -4.53 -4.64 -3.45
C ASP A 102 -3.98 -3.24 -3.16
N GLU A 103 -2.85 -3.14 -2.47
CA GLU A 103 -2.16 -1.87 -2.25
C GLU A 103 -1.72 -1.19 -3.55
N ALA A 104 -1.21 -1.97 -4.51
CA ALA A 104 -0.83 -1.45 -5.83
C ALA A 104 -2.03 -0.98 -6.65
N ASN A 105 -3.20 -1.59 -6.44
CA ASN A 105 -4.45 -1.29 -7.14
C ASN A 105 -5.36 -0.30 -6.38
N GLU A 106 -4.94 0.22 -5.23
CA GLU A 106 -5.75 1.13 -4.41
C GLU A 106 -6.31 2.31 -5.23
N LEU A 107 -5.48 2.90 -6.11
CA LEU A 107 -5.90 4.00 -6.96
C LEU A 107 -7.03 3.60 -7.92
N VAL A 108 -7.00 2.40 -8.46
CA VAL A 108 -8.02 1.91 -9.40
C VAL A 108 -9.34 1.66 -8.68
N SER A 109 -9.32 1.24 -7.43
CA SER A 109 -10.53 0.97 -6.63
C SER A 109 -11.29 2.23 -6.23
N VAL A 110 -10.66 3.41 -6.31
CA VAL A 110 -11.30 4.69 -5.99
C VAL A 110 -12.30 5.11 -7.07
N TRP A 111 -12.08 4.76 -8.35
CA TRP A 111 -12.99 5.08 -9.44
C TRP A 111 -14.14 4.07 -9.50
N THR A 112 -15.37 4.55 -9.37
CA THR A 112 -16.56 3.69 -9.38
C THR A 112 -17.58 4.06 -10.44
N THR A 113 -17.50 5.28 -11.01
CA THR A 113 -18.47 5.82 -11.96
C THR A 113 -17.77 6.60 -13.07
N LYS A 114 -18.36 6.61 -14.27
CA LYS A 114 -17.89 7.45 -15.38
C LYS A 114 -17.81 8.91 -14.96
N GLY A 115 -16.65 9.54 -15.19
CA GLY A 115 -16.42 10.95 -14.88
C GLY A 115 -15.88 11.20 -13.48
N ASP A 116 -15.64 10.16 -12.67
CA ASP A 116 -14.97 10.30 -11.39
C ASP A 116 -13.54 10.81 -11.59
N LEU A 117 -13.13 11.67 -10.66
CA LEU A 117 -11.77 12.15 -10.51
C LEU A 117 -11.18 11.62 -9.21
N VAL A 118 -9.87 11.64 -9.11
CA VAL A 118 -9.14 11.32 -7.87
C VAL A 118 -8.27 12.48 -7.48
N SER A 119 -8.34 12.87 -6.23
CA SER A 119 -7.37 13.79 -5.62
C SER A 119 -6.64 13.10 -4.47
N TYR A 120 -5.53 13.67 -4.05
CA TYR A 120 -4.85 13.22 -2.83
C TYR A 120 -5.31 14.11 -1.67
N GLY A 121 -6.04 13.51 -0.73
CA GLY A 121 -6.50 14.18 0.49
C GLY A 121 -5.39 14.33 1.53
N ALA A 122 -5.74 14.43 2.80
CA ALA A 122 -4.77 14.62 3.88
C ALA A 122 -3.80 13.43 4.05
N SER A 123 -4.22 12.21 3.73
CA SER A 123 -3.42 10.99 3.93
C SER A 123 -3.70 9.84 2.98
N THR A 124 -4.68 9.98 2.09
CA THR A 124 -5.13 8.91 1.17
C THR A 124 -5.72 9.50 -0.10
N PHE A 125 -5.98 8.64 -1.08
CA PHE A 125 -6.71 9.02 -2.28
C PHE A 125 -8.19 9.24 -1.95
N GLU A 126 -8.73 10.34 -2.48
CA GLU A 126 -10.13 10.75 -2.31
C GLU A 126 -10.84 10.72 -3.65
N ARG A 127 -11.99 10.06 -3.70
CA ARG A 127 -12.85 10.09 -4.87
C ARG A 127 -13.62 11.40 -4.95
N ILE A 128 -13.56 12.06 -6.08
CA ILE A 128 -14.41 13.18 -6.41
C ILE A 128 -15.42 12.66 -7.44
N GLY A 129 -16.65 12.39 -7.01
CA GLY A 129 -17.73 11.97 -7.90
C GLY A 129 -17.97 13.03 -8.98
N VAL A 130 -18.48 12.61 -10.13
CA VAL A 130 -18.84 13.53 -11.22
C VAL A 130 -19.83 14.59 -10.75
N GLY A 131 -19.60 15.85 -11.13
CA GLY A 131 -20.52 16.96 -10.87
C GLY A 131 -21.76 16.93 -11.75
N SER A 132 -22.64 17.90 -11.56
CA SER A 132 -23.78 18.13 -12.44
C SER A 132 -23.37 18.94 -13.67
N ASP A 133 -24.17 18.86 -14.74
CA ASP A 133 -23.94 19.63 -15.98
C ASP A 133 -23.79 21.13 -15.69
N GLY A 134 -22.78 21.74 -16.27
CA GLY A 134 -22.48 23.17 -16.09
C GLY A 134 -21.68 23.53 -14.85
N GLN A 135 -21.36 22.56 -13.99
CA GLN A 135 -20.45 22.80 -12.85
C GLN A 135 -18.98 22.77 -13.30
N VAL A 136 -18.16 23.51 -12.57
CA VAL A 136 -16.71 23.53 -12.71
C VAL A 136 -16.04 23.06 -11.42
N LEU A 137 -14.90 22.39 -11.53
CA LEU A 137 -14.13 21.98 -10.38
C LEU A 137 -13.37 23.21 -9.84
N THR A 138 -13.58 23.53 -8.56
CA THR A 138 -12.97 24.69 -7.89
C THR A 138 -12.18 24.24 -6.70
N ALA A 139 -11.10 24.97 -6.36
CA ALA A 139 -10.35 24.74 -5.13
C ALA A 139 -11.22 25.06 -3.90
N ASP A 140 -11.16 24.20 -2.91
CA ASP A 140 -11.80 24.39 -1.61
C ASP A 140 -11.04 23.65 -0.51
N SER A 141 -10.27 24.41 0.27
CA SER A 141 -9.47 23.87 1.37
C SER A 141 -10.28 23.32 2.55
N SER A 142 -11.60 23.55 2.57
CA SER A 142 -12.49 23.02 3.62
C SER A 142 -12.96 21.58 3.37
N THR A 143 -12.76 21.06 2.13
CA THR A 143 -13.10 19.68 1.78
C THR A 143 -11.89 18.76 1.96
N ALA A 144 -12.13 17.47 2.23
CA ALA A 144 -11.06 16.47 2.36
C ALA A 144 -10.23 16.34 1.08
N SER A 145 -10.87 16.47 -0.09
CA SER A 145 -10.24 16.41 -1.41
C SER A 145 -9.50 17.68 -1.83
N GLY A 146 -9.68 18.80 -1.09
CA GLY A 146 -9.14 20.13 -1.45
C GLY A 146 -9.85 20.81 -2.62
N VAL A 147 -10.90 20.19 -3.17
CA VAL A 147 -11.67 20.69 -4.31
C VAL A 147 -13.16 20.35 -4.18
N LYS A 148 -13.99 21.10 -4.88
CA LYS A 148 -15.43 20.82 -5.00
C LYS A 148 -15.98 21.22 -6.37
N TRP A 149 -17.13 20.67 -6.72
CA TRP A 149 -17.93 21.15 -7.86
C TRP A 149 -18.71 22.39 -7.46
N ALA A 150 -18.67 23.43 -8.29
CA ALA A 150 -19.41 24.66 -8.09
C ALA A 150 -20.03 25.11 -9.41
N ALA A 151 -21.08 25.93 -9.32
CA ALA A 151 -21.62 26.58 -10.52
C ALA A 151 -20.53 27.41 -11.19
N ALA A 152 -20.46 27.36 -12.52
CA ALA A 152 -19.60 28.26 -13.26
C ALA A 152 -19.99 29.71 -12.90
N SER A 153 -19.01 30.52 -12.45
CA SER A 153 -19.27 31.95 -12.34
C SER A 153 -19.42 32.51 -13.76
N VAL A 154 -20.59 32.99 -14.12
CA VAL A 154 -20.73 33.87 -15.28
C VAL A 154 -19.93 35.12 -14.93
N ALA A 155 -18.80 35.31 -15.61
CA ALA A 155 -18.20 36.65 -15.61
C ALA A 155 -19.29 37.62 -16.12
N ASP A 156 -19.50 38.71 -15.41
CA ASP A 156 -20.30 39.79 -15.96
C ASP A 156 -19.70 40.13 -17.35
N ASP A 157 -20.42 39.70 -18.40
CA ASP A 157 -19.99 39.97 -19.78
C ASP A 157 -20.16 41.48 -19.99
N PRO A 158 -19.06 42.27 -20.13
CA PRO A 158 -19.17 43.73 -20.33
C PRO A 158 -19.77 44.10 -21.68
N ILE A 159 -19.99 43.13 -22.58
CA ILE A 159 -20.54 43.37 -23.93
C ILE A 159 -21.95 43.99 -23.87
N PRO A 160 -22.87 43.57 -23.02
CA PRO A 160 -24.16 44.20 -22.90
C PRO A 160 -24.11 45.68 -22.47
N LEU A 161 -23.09 46.02 -21.62
CA LEU A 161 -22.93 47.40 -21.15
C LEU A 161 -22.41 48.33 -22.25
N ILE A 162 -21.54 47.82 -23.12
CA ILE A 162 -20.97 48.57 -24.25
C ILE A 162 -22.08 48.82 -25.31
N LEU A 163 -22.97 47.86 -25.54
CA LEU A 163 -24.06 48.00 -26.49
C LEU A 163 -25.15 48.96 -26.01
N ALA A 164 -25.31 49.14 -24.69
CA ALA A 164 -26.28 50.05 -24.10
C ALA A 164 -25.81 51.53 -24.10
N LEU A 165 -24.53 51.77 -24.37
CA LEU A 165 -23.91 53.10 -24.39
C LEU A 165 -23.60 53.66 -25.81
N SER A 166 -23.96 52.87 -26.84
CA SER A 166 -23.88 53.27 -28.25
C SER A 166 -25.27 53.67 -28.79
#